data_17600d625666112104148a173adfa01f
#
_entry.id   17600d625666112104148a173adfa01f
#
_cell.length_a   1.000
_cell.length_b   1.000
_cell.length_c   1.000
_cell.angle_alpha   90.00
_cell.angle_beta   90.00
_cell.angle_gamma   90.00
#
_symmetry.space_group_name_H-M   'P 1'
#
loop_
_entity.id
_entity.type
_entity.pdbx_description
1 polymer ?
#
loop_
_entity_poly.entity_id
_entity_poly.type
_entity_poly.pdbx_seq_one_letter_code
_entity_poly.pdbx_strand_id
1 'polypeptide(L)'
;MPLLLYCITQPTPAVNIAVGVCDTVVVSREMLDLRAYWSGIADPQSCLGDAEAVKKAAIQYHQVLREILALTTPIPFRFPTLLQDEEAMQQQLEAEQQLYRDAVVRLDNTLQYEIVASWPDEQQGDLAAPVSGREYLKRRQEALSRVAAVDAKLKAVSAESVREWRSRPERKTHRWFALLPRENRERFIASLRTAGASEGARLRLSGPWPPSEFVTPRSKHE
;
A
#
# COMPACT_ATOMS: atom_id res chain seq x y z
N MET A 1 7.76 -19.36 -20.25
CA MET A 1 7.09 -18.05 -20.47
C MET A 1 7.09 -17.30 -19.15
N PRO A 2 7.64 -16.09 -19.09
CA PRO A 2 7.68 -15.31 -17.87
C PRO A 2 6.30 -15.08 -17.26
N LEU A 3 6.24 -15.10 -15.94
CA LEU A 3 5.02 -14.90 -15.16
C LEU A 3 5.09 -13.57 -14.43
N LEU A 4 4.07 -12.75 -14.56
CA LEU A 4 3.88 -11.55 -13.73
C LEU A 4 3.01 -11.93 -12.53
N LEU A 5 3.59 -11.88 -11.35
CA LEU A 5 2.94 -12.23 -10.11
C LEU A 5 2.20 -11.02 -9.51
N TYR A 6 0.91 -11.18 -9.20
CA TYR A 6 0.07 -10.13 -8.62
C TYR A 6 0.05 -10.17 -7.09
N CYS A 7 -0.43 -11.24 -6.55
CA CYS A 7 -0.64 -11.39 -5.11
C CYS A 7 -0.81 -12.84 -4.70
N ILE A 8 -0.82 -13.04 -3.40
CA ILE A 8 -1.31 -14.24 -2.75
C ILE A 8 -2.50 -13.90 -1.85
N THR A 9 -3.36 -14.89 -1.61
CA THR A 9 -4.48 -14.81 -0.67
C THR A 9 -4.54 -16.09 0.17
N GLN A 10 -5.47 -16.13 1.13
CA GLN A 10 -5.88 -17.42 1.71
C GLN A 10 -6.39 -18.36 0.62
N PRO A 11 -6.40 -19.69 0.85
CA PRO A 11 -6.93 -20.67 -0.09
C PRO A 11 -8.47 -20.64 -0.16
N THR A 12 -9.00 -19.45 -0.48
CA THR A 12 -10.43 -19.23 -0.73
C THR A 12 -10.80 -19.63 -2.17
N PRO A 13 -12.10 -19.78 -2.52
CA PRO A 13 -12.49 -19.93 -3.91
C PRO A 13 -11.83 -18.91 -4.81
N ALA A 14 -11.41 -19.34 -6.01
CA ALA A 14 -10.73 -18.47 -6.96
C ALA A 14 -11.61 -17.26 -7.33
N VAL A 15 -11.04 -16.08 -7.29
CA VAL A 15 -11.65 -14.89 -7.87
C VAL A 15 -11.41 -14.94 -9.38
N ASN A 16 -12.48 -14.89 -10.17
CA ASN A 16 -12.37 -14.87 -11.62
C ASN A 16 -12.09 -13.44 -12.09
N ILE A 17 -10.89 -13.20 -12.59
CA ILE A 17 -10.45 -11.91 -13.13
C ILE A 17 -10.41 -12.02 -14.65
N ALA A 18 -11.17 -11.17 -15.31
CA ALA A 18 -11.35 -11.26 -16.76
C ALA A 18 -10.08 -10.88 -17.54
N VAL A 19 -9.38 -9.82 -17.11
CA VAL A 19 -8.24 -9.26 -17.85
C VAL A 19 -7.12 -8.86 -16.89
N GLY A 20 -5.92 -9.35 -17.18
CA GLY A 20 -4.69 -9.02 -16.48
C GLY A 20 -3.86 -7.94 -17.18
N VAL A 21 -2.61 -7.80 -16.72
CA VAL A 21 -1.63 -6.91 -17.35
C VAL A 21 -1.38 -7.33 -18.80
N CYS A 22 -1.28 -6.34 -19.69
CA CYS A 22 -1.09 -6.53 -21.14
C CYS A 22 -2.18 -7.42 -21.77
N ASP A 23 -3.41 -7.28 -21.27
CA ASP A 23 -4.60 -7.96 -21.77
C ASP A 23 -4.50 -9.51 -21.70
N THR A 24 -3.68 -10.02 -20.79
CA THR A 24 -3.47 -11.45 -20.57
C THR A 24 -4.52 -12.03 -19.64
N VAL A 25 -4.65 -13.36 -19.64
CA VAL A 25 -5.52 -14.07 -18.69
C VAL A 25 -4.87 -14.12 -17.31
N VAL A 26 -5.63 -13.82 -16.26
CA VAL A 26 -5.21 -14.05 -14.90
C VAL A 26 -5.47 -15.49 -14.51
N VAL A 27 -4.42 -16.17 -14.10
CA VAL A 27 -4.47 -17.55 -13.60
C VAL A 27 -4.41 -17.52 -12.08
N SER A 28 -5.14 -18.42 -11.43
CA SER A 28 -4.97 -18.64 -10.00
C SER A 28 -4.85 -20.12 -9.68
N ARG A 29 -3.95 -20.46 -8.75
CA ARG A 29 -3.74 -21.83 -8.28
C ARG A 29 -3.44 -21.83 -6.78
N GLU A 30 -3.91 -22.86 -6.12
CA GLU A 30 -3.53 -23.14 -4.74
C GLU A 30 -2.16 -23.80 -4.70
N MET A 31 -1.28 -23.22 -3.89
CA MET A 31 0.11 -23.66 -3.70
C MET A 31 0.51 -23.37 -2.25
N LEU A 32 1.08 -24.35 -1.56
CA LEU A 32 1.62 -24.20 -0.20
C LEU A 32 0.61 -23.61 0.83
N ASP A 33 -0.67 -24.04 0.74
CA ASP A 33 -1.79 -23.49 1.54
C ASP A 33 -2.07 -21.99 1.31
N LEU A 34 -1.66 -21.46 0.16
CA LEU A 34 -1.92 -20.11 -0.32
C LEU A 34 -2.54 -20.18 -1.70
N ARG A 35 -3.28 -19.17 -2.11
CA ARG A 35 -3.70 -19.02 -3.51
C ARG A 35 -2.90 -17.92 -4.16
N ALA A 36 -2.10 -18.25 -5.16
CA ALA A 36 -1.34 -17.30 -5.97
C ALA A 36 -2.12 -16.87 -7.20
N TYR A 37 -1.92 -15.60 -7.63
CA TYR A 37 -2.53 -15.03 -8.83
C TYR A 37 -1.42 -14.46 -9.72
N TRP A 38 -1.39 -14.84 -11.01
CA TRP A 38 -0.41 -14.39 -11.98
C TRP A 38 -0.95 -14.34 -13.39
N SER A 39 -0.20 -13.74 -14.32
CA SER A 39 -0.41 -13.83 -15.76
C SER A 39 0.87 -14.25 -16.47
N GLY A 40 0.74 -15.03 -17.53
CA GLY A 40 1.86 -15.27 -18.43
C GLY A 40 2.07 -14.10 -19.36
N ILE A 41 3.31 -13.58 -19.44
CA ILE A 41 3.68 -12.47 -20.32
C ILE A 41 4.52 -13.00 -21.46
N ALA A 42 3.94 -13.10 -22.67
CA ALA A 42 4.62 -13.65 -23.83
C ALA A 42 5.77 -12.74 -24.30
N ASP A 43 5.57 -11.43 -24.28
CA ASP A 43 6.57 -10.43 -24.66
C ASP A 43 6.71 -9.36 -23.55
N PRO A 44 7.63 -9.57 -22.58
CA PRO A 44 7.89 -8.60 -21.51
C PRO A 44 8.39 -7.25 -22.05
N GLN A 45 9.09 -7.22 -23.18
CA GLN A 45 9.61 -6.00 -23.76
C GLN A 45 8.50 -5.11 -24.30
N SER A 46 7.53 -5.69 -25.01
CA SER A 46 6.36 -4.94 -25.47
C SER A 46 5.48 -4.46 -24.31
N CYS A 47 5.42 -5.25 -23.22
CA CYS A 47 4.58 -4.97 -22.08
C CYS A 47 5.17 -3.94 -21.09
N LEU A 48 6.49 -3.93 -20.91
CA LEU A 48 7.22 -3.20 -19.87
C LEU A 48 8.47 -2.47 -20.38
N GLY A 49 8.65 -2.35 -21.69
CA GLY A 49 9.89 -1.87 -22.27
C GLY A 49 10.08 -0.35 -22.26
N ASP A 50 9.01 0.42 -22.10
CA ASP A 50 9.07 1.87 -22.02
C ASP A 50 8.17 2.43 -20.90
N ALA A 51 8.33 3.72 -20.60
CA ALA A 51 7.64 4.37 -19.48
C ALA A 51 6.10 4.37 -19.61
N GLU A 52 5.56 4.52 -20.83
CA GLU A 52 4.11 4.53 -21.06
C GLU A 52 3.54 3.11 -20.95
N ALA A 53 4.23 2.11 -21.49
CA ALA A 53 3.87 0.71 -21.33
C ALA A 53 3.86 0.30 -19.84
N VAL A 54 4.90 0.64 -19.10
CA VAL A 54 5.00 0.40 -17.66
C VAL A 54 3.85 1.08 -16.90
N LYS A 55 3.52 2.31 -17.23
CA LYS A 55 2.41 3.03 -16.60
C LYS A 55 1.06 2.37 -16.88
N LYS A 56 0.80 1.98 -18.14
CA LYS A 56 -0.41 1.24 -18.51
C LYS A 56 -0.49 -0.09 -17.75
N ALA A 57 0.59 -0.85 -17.74
CA ALA A 57 0.70 -2.11 -17.04
C ALA A 57 0.49 -1.97 -15.52
N ALA A 58 1.03 -0.92 -14.90
CA ALA A 58 0.82 -0.63 -13.48
C ALA A 58 -0.66 -0.33 -13.16
N ILE A 59 -1.36 0.38 -14.03
CA ILE A 59 -2.80 0.64 -13.87
C ILE A 59 -3.59 -0.68 -13.93
N GLN A 60 -3.31 -1.53 -14.92
CA GLN A 60 -3.94 -2.84 -15.07
C GLN A 60 -3.63 -3.75 -13.86
N TYR A 61 -2.37 -3.75 -13.38
CA TYR A 61 -1.97 -4.47 -12.17
C TYR A 61 -2.80 -4.06 -10.96
N HIS A 62 -2.94 -2.75 -10.74
CA HIS A 62 -3.77 -2.25 -9.64
C HIS A 62 -5.25 -2.58 -9.82
N GLN A 63 -5.75 -2.67 -11.05
CA GLN A 63 -7.11 -3.10 -11.33
C GLN A 63 -7.33 -4.55 -10.88
N VAL A 64 -6.45 -5.47 -11.27
CA VAL A 64 -6.48 -6.88 -10.81
C VAL A 64 -6.51 -6.95 -9.29
N LEU A 65 -5.62 -6.23 -8.61
CA LEU A 65 -5.60 -6.20 -7.14
C LEU A 65 -6.89 -5.65 -6.52
N ARG A 66 -7.52 -4.67 -7.14
CA ARG A 66 -8.81 -4.11 -6.66
C ARG A 66 -9.96 -5.10 -6.80
N GLU A 67 -10.01 -5.84 -7.91
CA GLU A 67 -11.03 -6.87 -8.13
C GLU A 67 -10.89 -8.00 -7.11
N ILE A 68 -9.66 -8.46 -6.83
CA ILE A 68 -9.40 -9.45 -5.78
C ILE A 68 -9.74 -8.86 -4.40
N LEU A 69 -9.34 -7.61 -4.13
CA LEU A 69 -9.61 -6.95 -2.86
C LEU A 69 -11.10 -6.78 -2.58
N ALA A 70 -11.95 -6.72 -3.59
CA ALA A 70 -13.40 -6.64 -3.39
C ALA A 70 -13.98 -7.88 -2.68
N LEU A 71 -13.35 -9.05 -2.83
CA LEU A 71 -13.84 -10.33 -2.33
C LEU A 71 -13.00 -10.94 -1.21
N THR A 72 -11.69 -10.70 -1.22
CA THR A 72 -10.74 -11.23 -0.21
C THR A 72 -9.63 -10.22 0.04
N THR A 73 -8.71 -10.51 0.96
CA THR A 73 -7.58 -9.62 1.25
C THR A 73 -6.32 -10.14 0.56
N PRO A 74 -5.88 -9.52 -0.56
CA PRO A 74 -4.65 -9.91 -1.23
C PRO A 74 -3.43 -9.36 -0.51
N ILE A 75 -2.36 -10.16 -0.45
CA ILE A 75 -1.01 -9.73 -0.13
C ILE A 75 -0.28 -9.49 -1.46
N PRO A 76 -0.09 -8.24 -1.87
CA PRO A 76 0.46 -7.92 -3.19
C PRO A 76 1.96 -8.12 -3.23
N PHE A 77 2.47 -8.52 -4.39
CA PHE A 77 3.89 -8.43 -4.71
C PHE A 77 4.24 -7.03 -5.22
N ARG A 78 5.51 -6.71 -5.21
CA ARG A 78 5.98 -5.45 -5.79
C ARG A 78 5.84 -5.49 -7.30
N PHE A 79 5.24 -4.46 -7.90
CA PHE A 79 5.18 -4.35 -9.36
C PHE A 79 6.48 -3.77 -9.95
N PRO A 80 7.00 -4.36 -11.06
CA PRO A 80 6.67 -5.67 -11.60
C PRO A 80 7.50 -6.78 -10.94
N THR A 81 6.85 -7.85 -10.45
CA THR A 81 7.55 -9.07 -10.06
C THR A 81 7.39 -10.07 -11.20
N LEU A 82 8.46 -10.26 -11.98
CA LEU A 82 8.54 -11.20 -13.08
C LEU A 82 9.37 -12.41 -12.68
N LEU A 83 8.81 -13.59 -12.88
CA LEU A 83 9.44 -14.89 -12.65
C LEU A 83 9.58 -15.64 -13.97
N GLN A 84 10.54 -16.55 -14.08
CA GLN A 84 10.80 -17.26 -15.33
C GLN A 84 9.66 -18.24 -15.69
N ASP A 85 9.11 -18.92 -14.67
CA ASP A 85 8.09 -19.95 -14.80
C ASP A 85 7.42 -20.25 -13.45
N GLU A 86 6.56 -21.30 -13.43
CA GLU A 86 5.88 -21.74 -12.20
C GLU A 86 6.83 -22.35 -11.17
N GLU A 87 7.93 -22.97 -11.59
CA GLU A 87 8.94 -23.52 -10.66
C GLU A 87 9.62 -22.41 -9.89
N ALA A 88 10.07 -21.35 -10.57
CA ALA A 88 10.64 -20.16 -9.94
C ALA A 88 9.62 -19.47 -8.99
N MET A 89 8.33 -19.47 -9.35
CA MET A 89 7.29 -18.95 -8.49
C MET A 89 7.12 -19.82 -7.23
N GLN A 90 7.12 -21.13 -7.36
CA GLN A 90 7.03 -22.04 -6.22
C GLN A 90 8.22 -21.84 -5.27
N GLN A 91 9.44 -21.77 -5.80
CA GLN A 91 10.66 -21.53 -5.01
C GLN A 91 10.60 -20.18 -4.26
N GLN A 92 10.09 -19.12 -4.91
CA GLN A 92 9.89 -17.81 -4.28
C GLN A 92 8.88 -17.88 -3.13
N LEU A 93 7.79 -18.60 -3.31
CA LEU A 93 6.77 -18.77 -2.25
C LEU A 93 7.28 -19.65 -1.11
N GLU A 94 8.05 -20.69 -1.38
CA GLU A 94 8.67 -21.56 -0.37
C GLU A 94 9.68 -20.79 0.49
N ALA A 95 10.50 -19.93 -0.13
CA ALA A 95 11.52 -19.15 0.56
C ALA A 95 10.96 -18.25 1.67
N GLU A 96 9.75 -17.73 1.48
CA GLU A 96 9.08 -16.82 2.43
C GLU A 96 7.75 -17.38 2.95
N GLN A 97 7.55 -18.71 2.88
CA GLN A 97 6.28 -19.36 3.16
C GLN A 97 5.68 -18.97 4.51
N GLN A 98 6.49 -18.98 5.57
CA GLN A 98 6.02 -18.65 6.92
C GLN A 98 5.55 -17.19 7.00
N LEU A 99 6.33 -16.26 6.42
CA LEU A 99 5.95 -14.84 6.37
C LEU A 99 4.59 -14.66 5.66
N TYR A 100 4.39 -15.32 4.54
CA TYR A 100 3.16 -15.22 3.76
C TYR A 100 1.97 -15.84 4.48
N ARG A 101 2.13 -17.03 5.09
CA ARG A 101 1.08 -17.65 5.91
C ARG A 101 0.65 -16.76 7.07
N ASP A 102 1.61 -16.23 7.81
CA ASP A 102 1.34 -15.32 8.93
C ASP A 102 0.65 -14.03 8.45
N ALA A 103 1.08 -13.50 7.31
CA ALA A 103 0.51 -12.28 6.74
C ALA A 103 -0.94 -12.49 6.29
N VAL A 104 -1.25 -13.57 5.53
CA VAL A 104 -2.63 -13.81 5.04
C VAL A 104 -3.62 -14.06 6.19
N VAL A 105 -3.17 -14.68 7.29
CA VAL A 105 -4.01 -14.90 8.48
C VAL A 105 -4.19 -13.59 9.25
N ARG A 106 -3.09 -12.88 9.52
CA ARG A 106 -3.11 -11.65 10.30
C ARG A 106 -3.85 -10.50 9.62
N LEU A 107 -3.75 -10.41 8.30
CA LEU A 107 -4.33 -9.33 7.50
C LEU A 107 -5.68 -9.70 6.87
N ASP A 108 -6.22 -10.85 7.22
CA ASP A 108 -7.53 -11.27 6.70
C ASP A 108 -8.61 -10.23 7.04
N ASN A 109 -9.54 -10.05 6.10
CA ASN A 109 -10.65 -9.11 6.20
C ASN A 109 -10.24 -7.67 6.56
N THR A 110 -9.03 -7.24 6.15
CA THR A 110 -8.56 -5.88 6.39
C THR A 110 -8.39 -5.08 5.11
N LEU A 111 -8.38 -3.75 5.27
CA LEU A 111 -8.12 -2.75 4.23
C LEU A 111 -7.02 -1.81 4.70
N GLN A 112 -6.22 -1.32 3.77
CA GLN A 112 -5.27 -0.24 4.01
C GLN A 112 -5.80 1.06 3.41
N TYR A 113 -5.65 2.14 4.17
CA TYR A 113 -5.83 3.52 3.68
C TYR A 113 -4.53 4.28 3.85
N GLU A 114 -4.27 5.18 2.91
CA GLU A 114 -3.16 6.12 2.95
C GLU A 114 -3.69 7.53 3.17
N ILE A 115 -3.09 8.25 4.10
CA ILE A 115 -3.35 9.66 4.37
C ILE A 115 -2.04 10.42 4.11
N VAL A 116 -2.10 11.39 3.23
CA VAL A 116 -0.96 12.27 2.92
C VAL A 116 -1.28 13.66 3.43
N ALA A 117 -0.44 14.17 4.33
CA ALA A 117 -0.47 15.58 4.73
C ALA A 117 0.58 16.38 3.97
N SER A 118 0.18 17.56 3.52
CA SER A 118 1.07 18.58 2.94
C SER A 118 0.78 19.93 3.55
N TRP A 119 1.83 20.74 3.73
CA TRP A 119 1.73 22.10 4.26
C TRP A 119 2.05 23.11 3.16
N PRO A 120 1.08 23.98 2.76
CA PRO A 120 1.29 24.94 1.67
C PRO A 120 2.50 25.86 1.88
N ASP A 121 2.75 26.25 3.13
CA ASP A 121 3.85 27.15 3.48
C ASP A 121 5.24 26.53 3.23
N GLU A 122 5.36 25.20 3.34
CA GLU A 122 6.62 24.50 3.05
C GLU A 122 6.90 24.40 1.54
N GLN A 123 5.86 24.48 0.70
CA GLN A 123 6.03 24.51 -0.75
C GLN A 123 6.58 25.86 -1.24
N GLN A 124 6.31 26.94 -0.52
CA GLN A 124 6.79 28.30 -0.83
C GLN A 124 8.13 28.61 -0.16
N GLY A 125 8.47 27.95 0.94
CA GLY A 125 9.66 28.23 1.76
C GLY A 125 10.99 27.64 1.26
N ASP A 126 11.00 26.83 0.21
CA ASP A 126 12.24 26.23 -0.34
C ASP A 126 13.17 27.25 -1.04
N LEU A 127 12.73 28.52 -1.18
CA LEU A 127 13.49 29.57 -1.84
C LEU A 127 14.39 30.40 -0.89
N ALA A 128 14.18 30.31 0.43
CA ALA A 128 15.03 31.00 1.40
C ALA A 128 15.87 29.97 2.17
N ALA A 129 17.17 29.91 1.83
CA ALA A 129 18.13 29.17 2.64
C ALA A 129 18.07 29.68 4.08
N PRO A 130 18.19 28.81 5.11
CA PRO A 130 18.19 29.27 6.50
C PRO A 130 19.37 30.20 6.74
N VAL A 131 19.09 31.37 7.31
CA VAL A 131 20.09 32.42 7.56
C VAL A 131 21.09 31.99 8.65
N SER A 132 20.70 31.02 9.50
CA SER A 132 21.55 30.46 10.55
C SER A 132 21.18 29.02 10.90
N GLY A 133 22.14 28.29 11.51
CA GLY A 133 21.88 26.93 12.02
C GLY A 133 20.77 26.90 13.09
N ARG A 134 20.64 27.96 13.90
CA ARG A 134 19.57 28.09 14.91
C ARG A 134 18.19 28.20 14.27
N GLU A 135 18.09 28.97 13.20
CA GLU A 135 16.83 29.09 12.45
C GLU A 135 16.44 27.78 11.76
N TYR A 136 17.42 27.06 11.20
CA TYR A 136 17.20 25.72 10.64
C TYR A 136 16.63 24.74 11.69
N LEU A 137 17.23 24.69 12.88
CA LEU A 137 16.77 23.82 13.96
C LEU A 137 15.37 24.19 14.43
N LYS A 138 15.06 25.50 14.56
CA LYS A 138 13.73 25.97 14.93
C LYS A 138 12.67 25.56 13.91
N ARG A 139 12.92 25.78 12.61
CA ARG A 139 11.99 25.35 11.53
C ARG A 139 11.77 23.85 11.53
N ARG A 140 12.83 23.05 11.74
CA ARG A 140 12.73 21.59 11.84
C ARG A 140 11.89 21.15 13.05
N GLN A 141 12.06 21.80 14.19
CA GLN A 141 11.28 21.49 15.39
C GLN A 141 9.80 21.85 15.20
N GLU A 142 9.49 22.99 14.59
CA GLU A 142 8.12 23.40 14.27
C GLU A 142 7.45 22.42 13.29
N ALA A 143 8.16 21.94 12.26
CA ALA A 143 7.67 20.94 11.33
C ALA A 143 7.36 19.62 12.05
N LEU A 144 8.25 19.13 12.92
CA LEU A 144 8.02 17.92 13.71
C LEU A 144 6.83 18.07 14.65
N SER A 145 6.65 19.21 15.29
CA SER A 145 5.50 19.48 16.17
C SER A 145 4.19 19.47 15.42
N ARG A 146 4.14 20.04 14.19
CA ARG A 146 2.95 20.00 13.33
C ARG A 146 2.60 18.55 12.92
N VAL A 147 3.58 17.76 12.53
CA VAL A 147 3.38 16.34 12.21
C VAL A 147 2.84 15.58 13.42
N ALA A 148 3.41 15.79 14.61
CA ALA A 148 2.97 15.14 15.85
C ALA A 148 1.52 15.51 16.21
N ALA A 149 1.12 16.77 16.02
CA ALA A 149 -0.25 17.21 16.27
C ALA A 149 -1.25 16.56 15.31
N VAL A 150 -0.92 16.45 14.02
CA VAL A 150 -1.74 15.74 13.03
C VAL A 150 -1.82 14.25 13.37
N ASP A 151 -0.70 13.60 13.71
CA ASP A 151 -0.65 12.18 14.11
C ASP A 151 -1.56 11.90 15.31
N ALA A 152 -1.43 12.70 16.36
CA ALA A 152 -2.26 12.57 17.56
C ALA A 152 -3.76 12.72 17.24
N LYS A 153 -4.12 13.69 16.40
CA LYS A 153 -5.51 13.91 16.00
C LYS A 153 -6.04 12.77 15.16
N LEU A 154 -5.31 12.29 14.15
CA LEU A 154 -5.72 11.16 13.32
C LEU A 154 -5.97 9.92 14.18
N LYS A 155 -5.06 9.61 15.11
CA LYS A 155 -5.19 8.47 16.02
C LYS A 155 -6.38 8.62 16.95
N ALA A 156 -6.61 9.81 17.50
CA ALA A 156 -7.73 10.07 18.41
C ALA A 156 -9.09 9.89 17.72
N VAL A 157 -9.29 10.47 16.51
CA VAL A 157 -10.58 10.41 15.81
C VAL A 157 -10.89 9.02 15.23
N SER A 158 -9.90 8.18 15.06
CA SER A 158 -10.02 6.86 14.43
C SER A 158 -9.70 5.68 15.36
N ALA A 159 -9.54 5.93 16.65
CA ALA A 159 -9.13 4.93 17.65
C ALA A 159 -9.96 3.65 17.62
N GLU A 160 -11.28 3.77 17.41
CA GLU A 160 -12.19 2.62 17.36
C GLU A 160 -12.25 1.92 16.00
N SER A 161 -11.65 2.51 14.97
CA SER A 161 -11.76 2.01 13.59
C SER A 161 -10.48 1.37 13.09
N VAL A 162 -9.33 1.82 13.56
CA VAL A 162 -8.01 1.43 13.05
C VAL A 162 -7.34 0.44 13.99
N ARG A 163 -6.88 -0.67 13.41
CA ARG A 163 -6.17 -1.73 14.12
C ARG A 163 -4.69 -1.42 14.31
N GLU A 164 -4.06 -0.86 13.27
CA GLU A 164 -2.63 -0.55 13.28
C GLU A 164 -2.37 0.72 12.45
N TRP A 165 -1.44 1.55 12.94
CA TRP A 165 -0.95 2.71 12.26
C TRP A 165 0.53 2.57 11.92
N ARG A 166 0.91 2.97 10.70
CA ARG A 166 2.29 3.21 10.30
C ARG A 166 2.44 4.61 9.75
N SER A 167 3.62 5.18 9.90
CA SER A 167 3.91 6.50 9.31
C SER A 167 5.27 6.49 8.65
N ARG A 168 5.38 7.30 7.60
CA ARG A 168 6.62 7.46 6.86
C ARG A 168 6.81 8.94 6.56
N PRO A 169 7.90 9.58 7.07
CA PRO A 169 8.26 10.93 6.68
C PRO A 169 8.75 10.94 5.23
N GLU A 170 8.35 11.94 4.49
CA GLU A 170 8.85 12.24 3.16
C GLU A 170 9.39 13.68 3.12
N ARG A 171 10.12 14.05 2.04
CA ARG A 171 10.82 15.36 1.99
C ARG A 171 9.91 16.57 2.17
N LYS A 172 8.67 16.53 1.61
CA LYS A 172 7.69 17.66 1.63
C LYS A 172 6.32 17.26 2.14
N THR A 173 6.14 16.00 2.51
CA THR A 173 4.87 15.44 2.95
C THR A 173 5.12 14.45 4.06
N HIS A 174 4.07 14.12 4.78
CA HIS A 174 4.09 13.02 5.71
C HIS A 174 2.97 12.04 5.34
N ARG A 175 3.26 10.75 5.36
CA ARG A 175 2.29 9.70 5.05
C ARG A 175 1.97 8.88 6.27
N TRP A 176 0.70 8.60 6.44
CA TRP A 176 0.20 7.62 7.39
C TRP A 176 -0.52 6.52 6.63
N PHE A 177 -0.34 5.32 7.11
CA PHE A 177 -1.05 4.14 6.64
C PHE A 177 -1.88 3.60 7.79
N ALA A 178 -3.18 3.46 7.55
CA ALA A 178 -4.14 2.91 8.49
C ALA A 178 -4.55 1.51 8.04
N LEU A 179 -4.35 0.51 8.90
CA LEU A 179 -4.91 -0.82 8.73
C LEU A 179 -6.21 -0.91 9.51
N LEU A 180 -7.29 -1.26 8.86
CA LEU A 180 -8.59 -1.38 9.52
C LEU A 180 -9.35 -2.63 9.06
N PRO A 181 -10.20 -3.21 9.93
CA PRO A 181 -11.18 -4.20 9.53
C PRO A 181 -12.12 -3.63 8.45
N ARG A 182 -12.52 -4.46 7.52
CA ARG A 182 -13.34 -4.04 6.37
C ARG A 182 -14.67 -3.42 6.79
N GLU A 183 -15.29 -3.93 7.84
CA GLU A 183 -16.53 -3.43 8.43
C GLU A 183 -16.40 -2.01 9.03
N ASN A 184 -15.20 -1.59 9.40
CA ASN A 184 -14.95 -0.26 9.97
C ASN A 184 -14.75 0.84 8.92
N ARG A 185 -14.78 0.50 7.62
CA ARG A 185 -14.48 1.42 6.51
C ARG A 185 -15.28 2.72 6.57
N GLU A 186 -16.59 2.62 6.68
CA GLU A 186 -17.46 3.81 6.64
C GLU A 186 -17.27 4.70 7.87
N ARG A 187 -17.15 4.09 9.05
CA ARG A 187 -16.84 4.79 10.30
C ARG A 187 -15.51 5.54 10.19
N PHE A 188 -14.48 4.90 9.68
CA PHE A 188 -13.17 5.51 9.48
C PHE A 188 -13.23 6.72 8.56
N ILE A 189 -13.89 6.61 7.39
CA ILE A 189 -14.03 7.71 6.44
C ILE A 189 -14.82 8.88 7.05
N ALA A 190 -15.90 8.58 7.80
CA ALA A 190 -16.69 9.59 8.48
C ALA A 190 -15.87 10.34 9.55
N SER A 191 -15.10 9.60 10.37
CA SER A 191 -14.23 10.19 11.41
C SER A 191 -13.19 11.15 10.82
N LEU A 192 -12.58 10.78 9.68
CA LEU A 192 -11.60 11.65 9.02
C LEU A 192 -12.23 12.92 8.42
N ARG A 193 -13.44 12.83 7.88
CA ARG A 193 -14.17 14.01 7.38
C ARG A 193 -14.47 15.00 8.51
N THR A 194 -14.83 14.51 9.69
CA THR A 194 -15.09 15.33 10.88
C THR A 194 -13.80 15.94 11.44
N ALA A 195 -12.65 15.26 11.30
CA ALA A 195 -11.37 15.76 11.76
C ALA A 195 -10.95 17.06 11.08
N GLY A 196 -11.40 17.28 9.83
CA GLY A 196 -11.12 18.49 9.06
C GLY A 196 -9.63 18.75 8.82
N ALA A 197 -9.33 19.89 8.21
CA ALA A 197 -7.97 20.38 8.09
C ALA A 197 -7.43 20.73 9.48
N SER A 198 -6.31 20.13 9.87
CA SER A 198 -5.67 20.31 11.16
C SER A 198 -4.33 20.98 10.98
N GLU A 199 -4.00 21.97 11.80
CA GLU A 199 -2.68 22.60 11.85
C GLU A 199 -2.20 23.16 10.49
N GLY A 200 -3.13 23.70 9.67
CA GLY A 200 -2.84 24.17 8.32
C GLY A 200 -2.47 23.11 7.31
N ALA A 201 -2.56 21.82 7.66
CA ALA A 201 -2.27 20.71 6.76
C ALA A 201 -3.44 20.49 5.78
N ARG A 202 -3.10 20.19 4.53
CA ARG A 202 -4.02 19.61 3.56
C ARG A 202 -3.90 18.10 3.63
N LEU A 203 -5.00 17.43 4.03
CA LEU A 203 -5.05 15.97 4.10
C LEU A 203 -5.68 15.41 2.82
N ARG A 204 -5.02 14.41 2.23
CA ARG A 204 -5.55 13.62 1.11
C ARG A 204 -5.64 12.17 1.54
N LEU A 205 -6.84 11.61 1.50
CA LEU A 205 -7.12 10.20 1.74
C LEU A 205 -7.13 9.44 0.42
N SER A 206 -6.50 8.29 0.37
CA SER A 206 -6.57 7.33 -0.73
C SER A 206 -6.74 5.89 -0.23
N GLY A 207 -7.41 5.07 -1.04
CA GLY A 207 -7.77 3.68 -0.71
C GLY A 207 -9.25 3.37 -1.00
N PRO A 208 -9.72 2.16 -0.73
CA PRO A 208 -8.97 1.08 -0.05
C PRO A 208 -7.89 0.46 -0.93
N TRP A 209 -6.79 0.07 -0.30
CA TRP A 209 -5.67 -0.64 -0.89
C TRP A 209 -5.47 -2.01 -0.22
N PRO A 210 -4.84 -2.97 -0.90
CA PRO A 210 -4.26 -4.13 -0.25
C PRO A 210 -3.30 -3.72 0.87
N PRO A 211 -3.20 -4.46 1.98
CA PRO A 211 -2.43 -4.06 3.16
C PRO A 211 -0.90 -4.25 2.99
N SER A 212 -0.34 -3.76 1.89
CA SER A 212 1.07 -3.94 1.51
C SER A 212 2.07 -3.41 2.53
N GLU A 213 1.75 -2.30 3.19
CA GLU A 213 2.62 -1.71 4.22
C GLU A 213 2.66 -2.54 5.51
N PHE A 214 1.73 -3.47 5.67
CA PHE A 214 1.58 -4.26 6.88
C PHE A 214 2.00 -5.72 6.73
N VAL A 215 2.52 -6.15 5.58
CA VAL A 215 2.92 -7.55 5.33
C VAL A 215 3.97 -8.01 6.33
N THR A 216 5.04 -7.23 6.50
CA THR A 216 6.03 -7.50 7.55
C THR A 216 5.53 -6.97 8.90
N PRO A 217 5.54 -7.77 9.96
CA PRO A 217 5.22 -7.29 11.30
C PRO A 217 6.15 -6.13 11.70
N ARG A 218 5.62 -5.19 12.51
CA ARG A 218 6.47 -4.14 13.07
C ARG A 218 7.49 -4.78 14.02
N SER A 219 8.77 -4.50 13.83
CA SER A 219 9.78 -4.92 14.79
C SER A 219 9.53 -4.23 16.13
N LYS A 220 9.63 -4.98 17.24
CA LYS A 220 9.36 -4.48 18.59
C LYS A 220 10.37 -3.43 19.08
N HIS A 221 11.26 -2.97 18.22
CA HIS A 221 12.40 -2.10 18.54
C HIS A 221 12.42 -0.75 17.79
N GLU A 222 11.29 -0.33 17.19
CA GLU A 222 11.13 1.03 16.67
C GLU A 222 10.16 1.85 17.51
#